data_8aa8aa2936e136c78bbcceafb0628ebe
#
_entry.id   8aa8aa2936e136c78bbcceafb0628ebe
#
_cell.length_a   1.000
_cell.length_b   1.000
_cell.length_c   1.000
_cell.angle_alpha   90.00
_cell.angle_beta   90.00
_cell.angle_gamma   90.00
#
_symmetry.space_group_name_H-M   'P 1'
#
loop_
_entity.id
_entity.type
_entity.pdbx_description
1 polymer ?
#
loop_
_entity_poly.entity_id
_entity_poly.type
_entity_poly.pdbx_seq_one_letter_code
_entity_poly.pdbx_strand_id
1 'polypeptide(L)'
;MILVLLTYKVELSEIDALRPAHVDWLKQGLADGRLLMAGRKVPVTGGLFMARGTLDEVKAWAAGDPFATAGAADYDFIEVAPSILAPGLESLGQ
;
A
#
# COMPACT_ATOMS: atom_id res chain seq x y z
N MET A 1 0.76 -10.99 6.76
CA MET A 1 0.36 -9.96 5.78
C MET A 1 0.15 -8.64 6.48
N ILE A 2 0.56 -7.56 5.88
CA ILE A 2 0.36 -6.20 6.41
C ILE A 2 -0.63 -5.46 5.53
N LEU A 3 -1.68 -4.90 6.15
CA LEU A 3 -2.55 -3.94 5.49
C LEU A 3 -1.97 -2.55 5.74
N VAL A 4 -1.80 -1.79 4.66
CA VAL A 4 -1.32 -0.41 4.72
C VAL A 4 -2.46 0.49 4.26
N LEU A 5 -2.97 1.30 5.17
CA LEU A 5 -4.07 2.22 4.86
C LEU A 5 -3.51 3.63 4.73
N LEU A 6 -3.82 4.28 3.61
CA LEU A 6 -3.42 5.64 3.33
C LEU A 6 -4.63 6.56 3.45
N THR A 7 -4.42 7.71 4.08
CA THR A 7 -5.40 8.79 4.10
C THR A 7 -4.73 10.03 3.54
N TYR A 8 -5.28 10.56 2.43
CA TYR A 8 -4.74 11.77 1.80
C TYR A 8 -4.89 12.97 2.74
N LYS A 9 -3.86 13.79 2.82
CA LYS A 9 -3.89 15.03 3.62
C LYS A 9 -3.55 16.27 2.81
N VAL A 10 -3.56 16.14 1.50
CA VAL A 10 -3.40 17.23 0.52
C VAL A 10 -4.54 17.14 -0.48
N GLU A 11 -4.69 18.14 -1.32
CA GLU A 11 -5.73 18.17 -2.35
C GLU A 11 -5.49 17.12 -3.42
N LEU A 12 -6.58 16.64 -4.05
CA LEU A 12 -6.49 15.59 -5.08
C LEU A 12 -5.64 16.02 -6.27
N SER A 13 -5.56 17.32 -6.58
CA SER A 13 -4.67 17.79 -7.64
C SER A 13 -3.21 17.49 -7.35
N GLU A 14 -2.79 17.57 -6.09
CA GLU A 14 -1.42 17.22 -5.67
C GLU A 14 -1.22 15.71 -5.71
N ILE A 15 -2.22 14.94 -5.30
CA ILE A 15 -2.20 13.47 -5.39
C ILE A 15 -2.05 13.05 -6.86
N ASP A 16 -2.82 13.66 -7.75
CA ASP A 16 -2.76 13.33 -9.19
C ASP A 16 -1.39 13.64 -9.79
N ALA A 17 -0.74 14.72 -9.35
CA ALA A 17 0.61 15.07 -9.80
C ALA A 17 1.66 14.06 -9.34
N LEU A 18 1.49 13.45 -8.17
CA LEU A 18 2.41 12.45 -7.62
C LEU A 18 2.10 11.03 -8.11
N ARG A 19 0.92 10.80 -8.65
CA ARG A 19 0.43 9.48 -9.02
C ARG A 19 1.35 8.70 -9.97
N PRO A 20 1.89 9.27 -11.06
CA PRO A 20 2.75 8.49 -11.97
C PRO A 20 3.94 7.86 -11.25
N ALA A 21 4.64 8.60 -10.40
CA ALA A 21 5.76 8.08 -9.62
C ALA A 21 5.30 7.05 -8.59
N HIS A 22 4.16 7.30 -7.94
CA HIS A 22 3.56 6.38 -6.98
C HIS A 22 3.20 5.04 -7.65
N VAL A 23 2.60 5.07 -8.83
CA VAL A 23 2.23 3.85 -9.58
C VAL A 23 3.47 3.07 -10.01
N ASP A 24 4.53 3.75 -10.45
CA ASP A 24 5.78 3.08 -10.79
C ASP A 24 6.40 2.38 -9.58
N TRP A 25 6.37 3.02 -8.42
CA TRP A 25 6.82 2.43 -7.16
C TRP A 25 5.99 1.20 -6.79
N LEU A 26 4.66 1.25 -6.95
CA LEU A 26 3.78 0.11 -6.70
C LEU A 26 4.09 -1.06 -7.65
N LYS A 27 4.33 -0.78 -8.94
CA LYS A 27 4.66 -1.82 -9.92
C LYS A 27 5.95 -2.55 -9.56
N GLN A 28 6.94 -1.84 -9.05
CA GLN A 28 8.16 -2.46 -8.54
C GLN A 28 7.87 -3.38 -7.36
N GLY A 29 7.00 -2.97 -6.46
CA GLY A 29 6.59 -3.79 -5.33
C GLY A 29 5.87 -5.07 -5.77
N LEU A 30 5.07 -5.00 -6.84
CA LEU A 30 4.44 -6.19 -7.43
C LEU A 30 5.50 -7.12 -8.03
N ALA A 31 6.46 -6.57 -8.76
CA ALA A 31 7.52 -7.36 -9.39
C ALA A 31 8.41 -8.05 -8.34
N ASP A 32 8.67 -7.39 -7.23
CA ASP A 32 9.49 -7.93 -6.13
C ASP A 32 8.74 -8.94 -5.26
N GLY A 33 7.44 -9.08 -5.42
CA GLY A 33 6.60 -9.92 -4.57
C GLY A 33 6.25 -9.30 -3.21
N ARG A 34 6.65 -8.07 -2.95
CA ARG A 34 6.33 -7.35 -1.71
C ARG A 34 4.86 -6.94 -1.68
N LEU A 35 4.37 -6.42 -2.77
CA LEU A 35 3.00 -5.94 -2.90
C LEU A 35 2.12 -7.04 -3.48
N LEU A 36 0.99 -7.32 -2.82
CA LEU A 36 -0.02 -8.29 -3.28
C LEU A 36 -1.18 -7.59 -3.99
N MET A 37 -1.57 -6.42 -3.51
CA MET A 37 -2.68 -5.65 -4.06
C MET A 37 -2.56 -4.20 -3.63
N ALA A 38 -2.99 -3.29 -4.50
CA ALA A 38 -3.18 -1.90 -4.16
C ALA A 38 -4.48 -1.41 -4.79
N GLY A 39 -5.18 -0.55 -4.07
CA GLY A 39 -6.43 0.04 -4.56
C GLY A 39 -6.72 1.36 -3.88
N ARG A 40 -7.69 2.09 -4.43
CA ARG A 40 -8.16 3.35 -3.85
C ARG A 40 -9.38 3.12 -2.97
N LYS A 41 -9.48 3.91 -1.90
CA LYS A 41 -10.71 3.98 -1.12
C LYS A 41 -11.83 4.60 -1.96
N VAL A 42 -13.05 4.18 -1.71
CA VAL A 42 -14.25 4.73 -2.33
C VAL A 42 -15.13 5.31 -1.22
N PRO A 43 -15.34 6.61 -1.18
CA PRO A 43 -14.83 7.68 -2.06
C PRO A 43 -13.32 7.85 -1.99
N VAL A 44 -12.75 8.60 -2.94
CA VAL A 44 -11.31 8.74 -3.14
C VAL A 44 -10.71 9.63 -2.04
N THR A 45 -10.47 9.06 -0.87
CA THR A 45 -9.90 9.73 0.29
C THR A 45 -8.54 9.16 0.69
N GLY A 46 -8.08 8.14 0.00
CA GLY A 46 -6.84 7.43 0.28
C GLY A 46 -6.77 6.13 -0.49
N GLY A 47 -6.01 5.19 0.05
CA GLY A 47 -5.80 3.90 -0.56
C GLY A 47 -5.57 2.79 0.44
N LEU A 48 -5.38 1.59 -0.08
CA LEU A 48 -5.03 0.40 0.68
C LEU A 48 -4.00 -0.40 -0.08
N PHE A 49 -2.99 -0.89 0.62
CA PHE A 49 -2.08 -1.91 0.11
C PHE A 49 -2.21 -3.18 0.95
N MET A 50 -2.06 -4.33 0.29
CA MET A 50 -1.77 -5.59 0.97
C MET A 50 -0.32 -5.96 0.65
N ALA A 51 0.50 -6.10 1.69
CA ALA A 51 1.93 -6.31 1.52
C ALA A 51 2.43 -7.52 2.32
N ARG A 52 3.48 -8.16 1.80
CA ARG A 52 4.20 -9.24 2.46
C ARG A 52 5.38 -8.70 3.25
N GLY A 53 5.73 -9.41 4.31
CA GLY A 53 6.90 -9.14 5.11
C GLY A 53 6.52 -8.84 6.55
N THR A 54 7.52 -8.53 7.35
CA THR A 54 7.30 -8.10 8.72
C THR A 54 6.78 -6.67 8.75
N LEU A 55 6.21 -6.29 9.87
CA LEU A 55 5.72 -4.91 10.05
C LEU A 55 6.83 -3.89 9.81
N ASP A 56 8.03 -4.14 10.35
CA ASP A 56 9.18 -3.23 10.18
C ASP A 56 9.64 -3.14 8.74
N GLU A 57 9.68 -4.27 8.02
CA GLU A 57 10.04 -4.29 6.60
C GLU A 57 9.04 -3.50 5.75
N VAL A 58 7.74 -3.68 6.00
CA VAL A 58 6.70 -2.98 5.25
C VAL A 58 6.69 -1.50 5.57
N LYS A 59 6.90 -1.12 6.83
CA LYS A 59 7.03 0.30 7.19
C LYS A 59 8.21 0.96 6.48
N ALA A 60 9.36 0.29 6.43
CA ALA A 60 10.54 0.80 5.73
C ALA A 60 10.28 0.93 4.23
N TRP A 61 9.62 -0.06 3.63
CA TRP A 61 9.26 -0.01 2.21
C TRP A 61 8.27 1.11 1.91
N ALA A 62 7.22 1.26 2.74
CA ALA A 62 6.20 2.29 2.55
C ALA A 62 6.76 3.70 2.68
N ALA A 63 7.83 3.89 3.46
CA ALA A 63 8.48 5.19 3.60
C ALA A 63 9.07 5.70 2.27
N GLY A 64 9.29 4.81 1.29
CA GLY A 64 9.78 5.16 -0.04
C GLY A 64 8.68 5.50 -1.05
N ASP A 65 7.40 5.35 -0.68
CA ASP A 65 6.29 5.73 -1.54
C ASP A 65 6.37 7.24 -1.83
N PRO A 66 6.28 7.67 -3.11
CA PRO A 66 6.25 9.10 -3.44
C PRO A 66 5.19 9.89 -2.68
N PHE A 67 4.05 9.30 -2.33
CA PHE A 67 3.08 9.97 -1.46
C PHE A 67 3.62 10.19 -0.05
N ALA A 68 4.44 9.27 0.46
CA ALA A 68 5.06 9.40 1.77
C ALA A 68 6.18 10.44 1.76
N THR A 69 7.07 10.38 0.75
CA THR A 69 8.21 11.29 0.66
C THR A 69 7.77 12.74 0.45
N ALA A 70 6.63 12.96 -0.19
CA ALA A 70 6.04 14.28 -0.39
C ALA A 70 5.17 14.73 0.78
N GLY A 71 4.95 13.89 1.78
CA GLY A 71 4.09 14.21 2.91
C GLY A 71 2.61 14.34 2.53
N ALA A 72 2.17 13.62 1.50
CA ALA A 72 0.84 13.79 0.91
C ALA A 72 -0.22 12.87 1.53
N ALA A 73 0.18 11.89 2.34
CA ALA A 73 -0.73 10.94 2.97
C ALA A 73 -0.22 10.51 4.33
N ASP A 74 -1.14 10.19 5.21
CA ASP A 74 -0.87 9.49 6.46
C ASP A 74 -1.02 7.98 6.22
N TYR A 75 -0.21 7.18 6.91
CA TYR A 75 -0.15 5.74 6.77
C TYR A 75 -0.46 5.06 8.09
N ASP A 76 -1.41 4.13 8.05
CA ASP A 76 -1.70 3.22 9.16
C ASP A 76 -1.36 1.79 8.73
N PHE A 77 -0.81 1.01 9.66
CA PHE A 77 -0.37 -0.36 9.40
C PHE A 77 -1.11 -1.31 10.32
N ILE A 78 -1.67 -2.38 9.74
CA ILE A 78 -2.35 -3.43 10.48
C ILE A 78 -1.71 -4.76 10.10
N GLU A 79 -1.15 -5.45 11.08
CA GLU A 79 -0.64 -6.80 10.87
C GLU A 79 -1.77 -7.80 11.00
N VAL A 80 -1.90 -8.68 10.01
CA VAL A 80 -2.92 -9.72 9.97
C VAL A 80 -2.26 -11.06 9.69
N ALA A 81 -2.61 -12.08 10.46
CA ALA A 81 -2.23 -13.46 10.20
C ALA A 81 -3.40 -14.15 9.51
N PRO A 82 -3.43 -14.27 8.16
CA PRO A 82 -4.54 -14.89 7.47
C PRO A 82 -4.64 -16.36 7.84
N SER A 83 -5.84 -16.82 8.21
CA SER A 83 -6.06 -18.21 8.63
C SER A 83 -7.12 -18.91 7.80
N ILE A 84 -8.08 -18.19 7.23
CA ILE A 84 -9.17 -18.73 6.42
C ILE A 84 -9.17 -17.97 5.10
N LEU A 85 -8.94 -18.70 4.00
CA LEU A 85 -8.76 -18.12 2.69
C LEU A 85 -9.65 -18.80 1.67
N ALA A 86 -10.23 -18.03 0.77
CA ALA A 86 -10.96 -18.59 -0.35
C ALA A 86 -10.00 -19.30 -1.33
N PRO A 87 -10.47 -20.30 -2.09
CA PRO A 87 -9.66 -20.90 -3.14
C PRO A 87 -9.13 -19.84 -4.11
N GLY A 88 -7.85 -19.93 -4.43
CA GLY A 88 -7.16 -18.95 -5.27
C GLY A 88 -6.47 -17.82 -4.52
N LEU A 89 -6.73 -17.68 -3.22
CA LEU A 89 -6.14 -16.62 -2.40
C LEU A 89 -5.07 -17.13 -1.43
N GLU A 90 -4.54 -18.32 -1.68
CA GLU A 90 -3.59 -19.00 -0.77
C GLU A 90 -2.31 -18.17 -0.58
N SER A 91 -1.91 -17.38 -1.57
CA SER A 91 -0.71 -16.54 -1.47
C SER A 91 -0.82 -15.46 -0.38
N LEU A 92 -2.02 -15.10 0.05
CA LEU A 92 -2.21 -14.14 1.13
C LEU A 92 -1.76 -14.69 2.49
N GLY A 93 -1.68 -16.01 2.62
CA GLY A 93 -1.25 -16.66 3.86
C GLY A 93 0.25 -16.85 4.00
N GLN A 94 1.01 -16.43 3.03
CA GLN A 94 2.47 -16.62 3.00
C GLN A 94 3.24 -15.48 3.63
#